data_6996718095fe05d9a90b46f19d70dbfb
#
_entry.id   6996718095fe05d9a90b46f19d70dbfb
#
_cell.length_a   1.000
_cell.length_b   1.000
_cell.length_c   1.000
_cell.angle_alpha   90.00
_cell.angle_beta   90.00
_cell.angle_gamma   90.00
#
_symmetry.space_group_name_H-M   'P 1'
#
loop_
_entity.id
_entity.type
_entity.pdbx_description
1 polymer ?
#
loop_
_entity_poly.entity_id
_entity_poly.type
_entity_poly.pdbx_seq_one_letter_code
_entity_poly.pdbx_strand_id
1 'polypeptide(L)'
;MTHQTINRVIKTEIFTRLTWLRFIGFEFWMVGFTPFFIGYVVSAKELYSFDLFYGFLIIAILTSSTFILNHICDIELDKKNPRKEFSLLVRGTISLKTSWILFWILQLSCIILSFRFNLEFLYCILGLTVISFVYNMEPFRFKSRPGLDLLSNGLSLGLLIPLAAWSIDQPLIEFPKLFFLSTICYLLALYLSLIHI
;
A
#
# COMPACT_ATOMS: atom_id res chain seq x y z
N MET A 1 41.27 8.67 -7.89
CA MET A 1 40.35 7.69 -7.30
C MET A 1 40.54 6.36 -8.04
N THR A 2 40.80 5.28 -7.34
CA THR A 2 41.00 3.98 -7.97
C THR A 2 39.67 3.37 -8.43
N HIS A 3 39.68 2.55 -9.47
CA HIS A 3 38.49 1.87 -10.01
C HIS A 3 37.72 1.08 -8.92
N GLN A 4 38.42 0.55 -7.92
CA GLN A 4 37.83 -0.11 -6.76
C GLN A 4 37.05 0.84 -5.84
N THR A 5 37.53 2.07 -5.65
CA THR A 5 36.86 3.09 -4.83
C THR A 5 35.56 3.55 -5.50
N ILE A 6 35.56 3.75 -6.82
CA ILE A 6 34.39 4.13 -7.62
C ILE A 6 33.33 3.01 -7.54
N ASN A 7 33.72 1.75 -7.76
CA ASN A 7 32.80 0.61 -7.68
C ASN A 7 32.18 0.43 -6.28
N ARG A 8 32.94 0.71 -5.23
CA ARG A 8 32.44 0.64 -3.84
C ARG A 8 31.41 1.73 -3.55
N VAL A 9 31.67 2.96 -4.02
CA VAL A 9 30.75 4.10 -3.88
C VAL A 9 29.45 3.84 -4.63
N ILE A 10 29.52 3.39 -5.90
CA ILE A 10 28.36 3.08 -6.73
C ILE A 10 27.51 1.96 -6.06
N LYS A 11 28.13 0.88 -5.61
CA LYS A 11 27.41 -0.21 -4.90
C LYS A 11 26.71 0.29 -3.65
N THR A 12 27.35 1.13 -2.85
CA THR A 12 26.76 1.69 -1.63
C THR A 12 25.59 2.60 -1.95
N GLU A 13 25.69 3.43 -2.98
CA GLU A 13 24.64 4.35 -3.39
C GLU A 13 23.42 3.60 -3.94
N ILE A 14 23.62 2.62 -4.82
CA ILE A 14 22.54 1.77 -5.35
C ILE A 14 21.86 1.01 -4.20
N PHE A 15 22.61 0.45 -3.29
CA PHE A 15 22.08 -0.26 -2.13
C PHE A 15 21.23 0.66 -1.24
N THR A 16 21.69 1.88 -0.99
CA THR A 16 20.94 2.87 -0.21
C THR A 16 19.63 3.26 -0.90
N ARG A 17 19.65 3.53 -2.21
CA ARG A 17 18.44 3.84 -2.99
C ARG A 17 17.43 2.69 -2.97
N LEU A 18 17.87 1.45 -3.17
CA LEU A 18 17.00 0.26 -3.09
C LEU A 18 16.37 0.12 -1.70
N THR A 19 17.11 0.44 -0.64
CA THR A 19 16.58 0.37 0.74
C THR A 19 15.50 1.40 0.99
N TRP A 20 15.62 2.63 0.44
CA TRP A 20 14.57 3.65 0.49
C TRP A 20 13.31 3.22 -0.27
N LEU A 21 13.46 2.66 -1.48
CA LEU A 21 12.33 2.16 -2.26
C LEU A 21 11.59 1.06 -1.52
N ARG A 22 12.28 0.15 -0.86
CA ARG A 22 11.68 -0.88 0.00
C ARG A 22 10.99 -0.29 1.22
N PHE A 23 11.57 0.75 1.82
CA PHE A 23 10.98 1.41 2.98
C PHE A 23 9.62 2.03 2.69
N ILE A 24 9.46 2.62 1.49
CA ILE A 24 8.17 3.16 1.02
C ILE A 24 7.28 2.11 0.34
N GLY A 25 7.70 0.85 0.29
CA GLY A 25 6.92 -0.23 -0.32
C GLY A 25 6.70 -0.10 -1.83
N PHE A 26 7.65 0.50 -2.56
CA PHE A 26 7.53 0.73 -4.01
C PHE A 26 7.19 -0.54 -4.79
N GLU A 27 7.74 -1.69 -4.40
CA GLU A 27 7.47 -3.00 -5.02
C GLU A 27 6.00 -3.42 -4.91
N PHE A 28 5.26 -2.88 -3.94
CA PHE A 28 3.84 -3.17 -3.72
C PHE A 28 2.89 -2.19 -4.41
N TRP A 29 3.39 -1.12 -5.04
CA TRP A 29 2.54 -0.20 -5.78
C TRP A 29 1.79 -0.90 -6.91
N MET A 30 2.45 -1.85 -7.60
CA MET A 30 1.83 -2.64 -8.66
C MET A 30 0.73 -3.58 -8.14
N VAL A 31 0.85 -4.04 -6.90
CA VAL A 31 -0.19 -4.86 -6.24
C VAL A 31 -1.47 -4.03 -6.05
N GLY A 32 -1.34 -2.76 -5.67
CA GLY A 32 -2.47 -1.82 -5.59
C GLY A 32 -2.94 -1.33 -6.97
N PHE A 33 -2.01 -1.14 -7.92
CA PHE A 33 -2.35 -0.69 -9.27
C PHE A 33 -3.26 -1.66 -10.01
N THR A 34 -2.99 -2.96 -9.96
CA THR A 34 -3.76 -3.96 -10.70
C THR A 34 -5.27 -3.93 -10.40
N PRO A 35 -5.72 -4.03 -9.13
CA PRO A 35 -7.14 -3.94 -8.83
C PRO A 35 -7.72 -2.55 -9.10
N PHE A 36 -6.93 -1.48 -8.90
CA PHE A 36 -7.33 -0.12 -9.23
C PHE A 36 -7.58 0.02 -10.74
N PHE A 37 -6.63 -0.44 -11.57
CA PHE A 37 -6.75 -0.40 -13.02
C PHE A 37 -7.97 -1.18 -13.52
N ILE A 38 -8.23 -2.37 -12.96
CA ILE A 38 -9.41 -3.17 -13.33
C ILE A 38 -10.69 -2.41 -12.99
N GLY A 39 -10.82 -1.86 -11.78
CA GLY A 39 -11.98 -1.07 -11.37
C GLY A 39 -12.19 0.14 -12.28
N TYR A 40 -11.11 0.83 -12.63
CA TYR A 40 -11.15 1.99 -13.52
C TYR A 40 -11.59 1.61 -14.94
N VAL A 41 -10.96 0.61 -15.57
CA VAL A 41 -11.27 0.18 -16.95
C VAL A 41 -12.72 -0.24 -17.12
N VAL A 42 -13.31 -0.87 -16.10
CA VAL A 42 -14.72 -1.30 -16.15
C VAL A 42 -15.68 -0.13 -15.99
N SER A 43 -15.29 0.95 -15.29
CA SER A 43 -16.11 2.14 -15.09
C SER A 43 -15.92 3.23 -16.16
N ALA A 44 -14.69 3.32 -16.69
CA ALA A 44 -14.23 4.46 -17.46
C ALA A 44 -14.83 4.53 -18.87
N LYS A 45 -15.13 5.75 -19.31
CA LYS A 45 -15.48 6.05 -20.69
C LYS A 45 -14.23 6.10 -21.58
N GLU A 46 -13.08 6.42 -21.01
CA GLU A 46 -11.78 6.55 -21.69
C GLU A 46 -10.69 5.83 -20.93
N LEU A 47 -9.93 4.94 -21.61
CA LEU A 47 -8.87 4.14 -21.01
C LEU A 47 -7.62 4.94 -20.61
N TYR A 48 -7.35 6.02 -21.33
CA TYR A 48 -6.17 6.87 -21.14
C TYR A 48 -6.61 8.25 -20.67
N SER A 49 -6.82 8.41 -19.38
CA SER A 49 -7.16 9.70 -18.81
C SER A 49 -6.16 10.10 -17.72
N PHE A 50 -6.06 11.40 -17.50
CA PHE A 50 -5.28 11.95 -16.40
C PHE A 50 -5.79 11.41 -15.05
N ASP A 51 -7.10 11.16 -14.93
CA ASP A 51 -7.73 10.69 -13.69
C ASP A 51 -7.28 9.27 -13.30
N LEU A 52 -7.00 8.40 -14.27
CA LEU A 52 -6.37 7.09 -14.01
C LEU A 52 -5.02 7.25 -13.30
N PHE A 53 -4.13 8.07 -13.85
CA PHE A 53 -2.79 8.27 -13.29
C PHE A 53 -2.84 8.99 -11.94
N TYR A 54 -3.71 9.98 -11.82
CA TYR A 54 -3.88 10.74 -10.59
C TYR A 54 -4.46 9.86 -9.47
N GLY A 55 -5.49 9.07 -9.75
CA GLY A 55 -6.06 8.12 -8.80
C GLY A 55 -5.04 7.05 -8.38
N PHE A 56 -4.28 6.50 -9.34
CA PHE A 56 -3.20 5.58 -9.03
C PHE A 56 -2.13 6.21 -8.13
N LEU A 57 -1.76 7.48 -8.36
CA LEU A 57 -0.83 8.20 -7.50
C LEU A 57 -1.32 8.25 -6.04
N ILE A 58 -2.62 8.48 -5.83
CA ILE A 58 -3.21 8.47 -4.48
C ILE A 58 -3.08 7.08 -3.84
N ILE A 59 -3.38 6.01 -4.58
CA ILE A 59 -3.23 4.63 -4.10
C ILE A 59 -1.76 4.31 -3.78
N ALA A 60 -0.81 4.76 -4.61
CA ALA A 60 0.62 4.57 -4.37
C ALA A 60 1.08 5.29 -3.09
N ILE A 61 0.63 6.53 -2.86
CA ILE A 61 0.91 7.30 -1.63
C ILE A 61 0.31 6.58 -0.41
N LEU A 62 -0.94 6.12 -0.50
CA LEU A 62 -1.60 5.36 0.56
C LEU A 62 -0.86 4.06 0.88
N THR A 63 -0.46 3.31 -0.14
CA THR A 63 0.35 2.10 0.00
C THR A 63 1.66 2.42 0.73
N SER A 64 2.36 3.47 0.32
CA SER A 64 3.61 3.89 0.96
C SER A 64 3.41 4.27 2.43
N SER A 65 2.36 5.01 2.77
CA SER A 65 2.05 5.34 4.16
C SER A 65 1.78 4.07 4.99
N THR A 66 1.03 3.12 4.45
CA THR A 66 0.74 1.83 5.09
C THR A 66 2.00 1.02 5.36
N PHE A 67 2.95 0.97 4.42
CA PHE A 67 4.24 0.28 4.60
C PHE A 67 5.11 0.95 5.65
N ILE A 68 5.16 2.28 5.68
CA ILE A 68 5.87 3.01 6.72
C ILE A 68 5.26 2.73 8.11
N LEU A 69 3.92 2.74 8.21
CA LEU A 69 3.22 2.37 9.45
C LEU A 69 3.56 0.94 9.89
N ASN A 70 3.62 0.01 8.93
CA ASN A 70 4.01 -1.36 9.19
C ASN A 70 5.43 -1.45 9.80
N HIS A 71 6.41 -0.75 9.21
CA HIS A 71 7.78 -0.70 9.75
C HIS A 71 7.85 -0.07 11.14
N ILE A 72 7.05 0.98 11.39
CA ILE A 72 6.96 1.62 12.70
C ILE A 72 6.42 0.65 13.76
N CYS A 73 5.31 -0.02 13.46
CA CYS A 73 4.65 -0.95 14.38
C CYS A 73 5.46 -2.23 14.64
N ASP A 74 6.30 -2.64 13.69
CA ASP A 74 7.08 -3.87 13.78
C ASP A 74 8.51 -3.67 14.24
N ILE A 75 8.95 -2.47 14.56
CA ILE A 75 10.35 -2.15 14.84
C ILE A 75 11.01 -3.09 15.88
N GLU A 76 10.30 -3.42 16.97
CA GLU A 76 10.83 -4.27 18.03
C GLU A 76 10.94 -5.75 17.59
N LEU A 77 10.10 -6.21 16.69
CA LEU A 77 10.18 -7.53 16.08
C LEU A 77 11.26 -7.55 14.99
N ASP A 78 11.31 -6.51 14.17
CA ASP A 78 12.27 -6.38 13.07
C ASP A 78 13.71 -6.33 13.57
N LYS A 79 13.98 -5.70 14.71
CA LYS A 79 15.31 -5.71 15.38
C LYS A 79 15.80 -7.10 15.73
N LYS A 80 14.89 -8.05 15.98
CA LYS A 80 15.22 -9.44 16.34
C LYS A 80 15.34 -10.34 15.10
N ASN A 81 14.97 -9.87 13.93
CA ASN A 81 14.96 -10.63 12.69
C ASN A 81 16.23 -10.36 11.84
N PRO A 82 17.16 -11.32 11.69
CA PRO A 82 18.39 -11.13 10.91
C PRO A 82 18.12 -10.70 9.44
N ARG A 83 16.98 -11.10 8.86
CA ARG A 83 16.61 -10.72 7.49
C ARG A 83 16.27 -9.24 7.35
N LYS A 84 16.03 -8.56 8.46
CA LYS A 84 15.66 -7.13 8.53
C LYS A 84 16.81 -6.21 8.93
N GLU A 85 18.03 -6.74 9.09
CA GLU A 85 19.22 -5.96 9.47
C GLU A 85 19.51 -4.78 8.54
N PHE A 86 19.04 -4.84 7.27
CA PHE A 86 19.20 -3.77 6.27
C PHE A 86 18.07 -2.75 6.26
N SER A 87 17.02 -2.92 7.07
CA SER A 87 15.94 -1.95 7.19
C SER A 87 16.47 -0.60 7.68
N LEU A 88 16.02 0.51 7.06
CA LEU A 88 16.46 1.87 7.43
C LEU A 88 16.17 2.20 8.89
N LEU A 89 15.03 1.72 9.40
CA LEU A 89 14.58 1.96 10.76
C LEU A 89 15.37 1.11 11.76
N VAL A 90 15.63 -0.18 11.45
CA VAL A 90 16.43 -1.08 12.28
C VAL A 90 17.87 -0.61 12.41
N ARG A 91 18.45 -0.12 11.30
CA ARG A 91 19.82 0.45 11.27
C ARG A 91 19.94 1.81 11.96
N GLY A 92 18.82 2.44 12.29
CA GLY A 92 18.83 3.82 12.81
C GLY A 92 19.20 4.87 11.75
N THR A 93 19.20 4.54 10.45
CA THR A 93 19.44 5.48 9.35
C THR A 93 18.33 6.53 9.29
N ILE A 94 17.11 6.13 9.61
CA ILE A 94 15.97 7.01 9.83
C ILE A 94 15.48 6.86 11.26
N SER A 95 15.12 7.96 11.91
CA SER A 95 14.58 7.92 13.27
C SER A 95 13.09 7.49 13.28
N LEU A 96 12.64 6.90 14.38
CA LEU A 96 11.22 6.57 14.57
C LEU A 96 10.35 7.84 14.47
N LYS A 97 10.81 8.98 15.02
CA LYS A 97 10.12 10.27 14.91
C LYS A 97 9.97 10.72 13.46
N THR A 98 11.03 10.63 12.67
CA THR A 98 11.00 11.01 11.25
C THR A 98 10.07 10.09 10.46
N SER A 99 10.03 8.79 10.79
CA SER A 99 9.12 7.83 10.16
C SER A 99 7.65 8.15 10.44
N TRP A 100 7.31 8.55 11.69
CA TRP A 100 5.98 9.02 12.03
C TRP A 100 5.59 10.31 11.27
N ILE A 101 6.50 11.27 11.16
CA ILE A 101 6.27 12.51 10.41
C ILE A 101 6.01 12.17 8.93
N LEU A 102 6.83 11.31 8.33
CA LEU A 102 6.67 10.90 6.94
C LEU A 102 5.35 10.15 6.71
N PHE A 103 4.99 9.24 7.63
CA PHE A 103 3.70 8.57 7.60
C PHE A 103 2.54 9.57 7.55
N TRP A 104 2.50 10.54 8.47
CA TRP A 104 1.41 11.51 8.53
C TRP A 104 1.38 12.43 7.31
N ILE A 105 2.54 12.84 6.79
CA ILE A 105 2.62 13.64 5.56
C ILE A 105 1.97 12.86 4.40
N LEU A 106 2.35 11.61 4.19
CA LEU A 106 1.80 10.80 3.11
C LEU A 106 0.31 10.51 3.32
N GLN A 107 -0.08 10.15 4.55
CA GLN A 107 -1.47 9.85 4.90
C GLN A 107 -2.40 11.05 4.68
N LEU A 108 -2.00 12.23 5.13
CA LEU A 108 -2.76 13.47 4.92
C LEU A 108 -2.75 13.89 3.44
N SER A 109 -1.63 13.71 2.74
CA SER A 109 -1.54 14.00 1.32
C SER A 109 -2.53 13.19 0.50
N CYS A 110 -2.65 11.87 0.74
CA CYS A 110 -3.60 11.05 -0.02
C CYS A 110 -5.06 11.46 0.26
N ILE A 111 -5.41 11.84 1.50
CA ILE A 111 -6.74 12.34 1.84
C ILE A 111 -7.01 13.68 1.14
N ILE A 112 -6.08 14.63 1.20
CA ILE A 112 -6.20 15.94 0.56
C ILE A 112 -6.34 15.80 -0.97
N LEU A 113 -5.50 14.98 -1.58
CA LEU A 113 -5.54 14.74 -3.03
C LEU A 113 -6.85 14.06 -3.46
N SER A 114 -7.48 13.27 -2.59
CA SER A 114 -8.75 12.61 -2.86
C SER A 114 -9.93 13.58 -3.06
N PHE A 115 -9.84 14.80 -2.52
CA PHE A 115 -10.86 15.84 -2.76
C PHE A 115 -10.95 16.31 -4.24
N ARG A 116 -9.97 15.94 -5.08
CA ARG A 116 -10.03 16.17 -6.55
C ARG A 116 -11.18 15.39 -7.21
N PHE A 117 -11.51 14.24 -6.63
CA PHE A 117 -12.61 13.38 -7.08
C PHE A 117 -13.89 13.66 -6.28
N ASN A 118 -14.78 12.69 -6.23
CA ASN A 118 -16.05 12.75 -5.51
C ASN A 118 -15.95 12.22 -4.06
N LEU A 119 -17.03 12.36 -3.29
CA LEU A 119 -17.10 11.89 -1.91
C LEU A 119 -17.01 10.36 -1.80
N GLU A 120 -17.49 9.63 -2.79
CA GLU A 120 -17.46 8.16 -2.78
C GLU A 120 -16.02 7.65 -2.86
N PHE A 121 -15.19 8.27 -3.72
CA PHE A 121 -13.76 8.00 -3.76
C PHE A 121 -13.09 8.29 -2.39
N LEU A 122 -13.39 9.46 -1.82
CA LEU A 122 -12.85 9.83 -0.51
C LEU A 122 -13.25 8.82 0.58
N TYR A 123 -14.49 8.34 0.60
CA TYR A 123 -14.92 7.31 1.56
C TYR A 123 -14.17 6.00 1.39
N CYS A 124 -13.86 5.58 0.17
CA CYS A 124 -13.02 4.41 -0.07
C CYS A 124 -11.60 4.59 0.48
N ILE A 125 -10.99 5.77 0.26
CA ILE A 125 -9.65 6.09 0.80
C ILE A 125 -9.67 6.14 2.33
N LEU A 126 -10.71 6.70 2.95
CA LEU A 126 -10.86 6.68 4.41
C LEU A 126 -11.06 5.26 4.95
N GLY A 127 -11.83 4.41 4.26
CA GLY A 127 -11.99 3.01 4.60
C GLY A 127 -10.66 2.25 4.54
N LEU A 128 -9.87 2.43 3.48
CA LEU A 128 -8.53 1.86 3.35
C LEU A 128 -7.59 2.36 4.45
N THR A 129 -7.68 3.64 4.80
CA THR A 129 -6.93 4.23 5.92
C THR A 129 -7.27 3.53 7.25
N VAL A 130 -8.55 3.35 7.55
CA VAL A 130 -8.99 2.65 8.77
C VAL A 130 -8.47 1.21 8.78
N ILE A 131 -8.59 0.49 7.66
CA ILE A 131 -8.05 -0.87 7.56
C ILE A 131 -6.54 -0.87 7.80
N SER A 132 -5.78 0.07 7.23
CA SER A 132 -4.34 0.19 7.45
C SER A 132 -3.99 0.33 8.93
N PHE A 133 -4.76 1.13 9.70
CA PHE A 133 -4.57 1.28 11.14
C PHE A 133 -4.89 0.00 11.91
N VAL A 134 -6.09 -0.58 11.74
CA VAL A 134 -6.48 -1.80 12.47
C VAL A 134 -5.61 -3.00 12.08
N TYR A 135 -5.08 -3.02 10.88
CA TYR A 135 -4.15 -4.04 10.40
C TYR A 135 -2.82 -4.00 11.14
N ASN A 136 -2.25 -2.79 11.34
CA ASN A 136 -0.90 -2.62 11.85
C ASN A 136 -0.84 -2.38 13.37
N MET A 137 -1.79 -1.65 13.95
CA MET A 137 -1.69 -1.11 15.32
C MET A 137 -2.38 -1.97 16.37
N GLU A 138 -1.79 -2.04 17.56
CA GLU A 138 -2.45 -2.57 18.75
C GLU A 138 -3.64 -1.67 19.17
N PRO A 139 -4.72 -2.23 19.75
CA PRO A 139 -4.87 -3.64 20.18
C PRO A 139 -5.38 -4.57 19.07
N PHE A 140 -5.70 -4.07 17.89
CA PHE A 140 -6.33 -4.86 16.83
C PHE A 140 -5.31 -5.75 16.13
N ARG A 141 -4.27 -5.17 15.56
CA ARG A 141 -3.15 -5.83 14.89
C ARG A 141 -3.56 -7.06 14.06
N PHE A 142 -4.47 -6.84 13.09
CA PHE A 142 -5.09 -7.92 12.31
C PHE A 142 -4.06 -8.78 11.55
N LYS A 143 -2.94 -8.23 11.16
CA LYS A 143 -1.83 -8.96 10.51
C LYS A 143 -1.26 -10.13 11.33
N SER A 144 -1.45 -10.12 12.66
CA SER A 144 -1.03 -11.22 13.54
C SER A 144 -2.09 -12.30 13.74
N ARG A 145 -3.25 -12.16 13.09
CA ARG A 145 -4.42 -13.06 13.23
C ARG A 145 -4.82 -13.59 11.84
N PRO A 146 -4.49 -14.85 11.48
CA PRO A 146 -4.57 -15.36 10.11
C PRO A 146 -5.88 -15.06 9.37
N GLY A 147 -7.04 -15.25 10.01
CA GLY A 147 -8.34 -14.96 9.39
C GLY A 147 -8.58 -13.47 9.16
N LEU A 148 -8.19 -12.60 10.11
CA LEU A 148 -8.35 -11.15 10.00
C LEU A 148 -7.32 -10.53 9.06
N ASP A 149 -6.11 -11.09 8.98
CA ASP A 149 -5.10 -10.74 7.98
C ASP A 149 -5.66 -10.94 6.57
N LEU A 150 -6.16 -12.15 6.31
CA LEU A 150 -6.76 -12.51 5.03
C LEU A 150 -7.94 -11.59 4.66
N LEU A 151 -8.85 -11.38 5.62
CA LEU A 151 -10.03 -10.51 5.43
C LEU A 151 -9.63 -9.07 5.11
N SER A 152 -8.68 -8.50 5.85
CA SER A 152 -8.22 -7.12 5.65
C SER A 152 -7.61 -6.92 4.26
N ASN A 153 -6.75 -7.85 3.84
CA ASN A 153 -6.13 -7.81 2.51
C ASN A 153 -7.18 -7.99 1.40
N GLY A 154 -8.12 -8.94 1.56
CA GLY A 154 -9.20 -9.16 0.61
C GLY A 154 -10.13 -7.97 0.48
N LEU A 155 -10.53 -7.35 1.59
CA LEU A 155 -11.35 -6.14 1.57
C LEU A 155 -10.61 -4.96 0.95
N SER A 156 -9.32 -4.77 1.23
CA SER A 156 -8.54 -3.67 0.68
C SER A 156 -8.32 -3.85 -0.83
N LEU A 157 -7.69 -4.96 -1.22
CA LEU A 157 -7.25 -5.18 -2.59
C LEU A 157 -8.39 -5.70 -3.49
N GLY A 158 -9.27 -6.56 -2.95
CA GLY A 158 -10.36 -7.17 -3.70
C GLY A 158 -11.60 -6.29 -3.83
N LEU A 159 -11.83 -5.33 -2.92
CA LEU A 159 -13.06 -4.54 -2.89
C LEU A 159 -12.81 -3.04 -2.89
N LEU A 160 -12.17 -2.48 -1.85
CA LEU A 160 -12.12 -1.01 -1.68
C LEU A 160 -11.28 -0.31 -2.74
N ILE A 161 -10.17 -0.90 -3.20
CA ILE A 161 -9.37 -0.31 -4.28
C ILE A 161 -10.12 -0.31 -5.61
N PRO A 162 -10.75 -1.41 -6.07
CA PRO A 162 -11.62 -1.37 -7.26
C PRO A 162 -12.80 -0.42 -7.11
N LEU A 163 -13.43 -0.34 -5.92
CA LEU A 163 -14.53 0.60 -5.64
C LEU A 163 -14.06 2.05 -5.77
N ALA A 164 -12.89 2.38 -5.23
CA ALA A 164 -12.32 3.72 -5.37
C ALA A 164 -12.12 4.07 -6.85
N ALA A 165 -11.53 3.17 -7.61
CA ALA A 165 -11.32 3.39 -9.04
C ALA A 165 -12.63 3.54 -9.82
N TRP A 166 -13.62 2.69 -9.55
CA TRP A 166 -14.97 2.75 -10.14
C TRP A 166 -15.64 4.09 -9.86
N SER A 167 -15.58 4.58 -8.63
CA SER A 167 -16.25 5.79 -8.19
C SER A 167 -15.74 7.06 -8.87
N ILE A 168 -14.65 7.01 -9.62
CA ILE A 168 -14.15 8.17 -10.38
C ILE A 168 -15.16 8.58 -11.45
N ASP A 169 -15.73 7.60 -12.19
CA ASP A 169 -16.60 7.84 -13.34
C ASP A 169 -18.05 7.37 -13.14
N GLN A 170 -18.30 6.49 -12.17
CA GLN A 170 -19.61 5.89 -11.93
C GLN A 170 -20.00 5.92 -10.45
N PRO A 171 -21.28 6.06 -10.09
CA PRO A 171 -21.73 5.99 -8.70
C PRO A 171 -21.56 4.58 -8.12
N LEU A 172 -21.25 4.48 -6.83
CA LEU A 172 -21.02 3.18 -6.15
C LEU A 172 -22.25 2.27 -6.19
N ILE A 173 -23.46 2.82 -6.26
CA ILE A 173 -24.69 2.03 -6.34
C ILE A 173 -24.75 1.15 -7.61
N GLU A 174 -24.08 1.56 -8.67
CA GLU A 174 -23.99 0.84 -9.95
C GLU A 174 -22.80 -0.13 -10.00
N PHE A 175 -22.03 -0.25 -8.92
CA PHE A 175 -20.86 -1.14 -8.87
C PHE A 175 -21.25 -2.58 -9.18
N PRO A 176 -20.60 -3.22 -10.17
CA PRO A 176 -21.01 -4.55 -10.62
C PRO A 176 -20.84 -5.60 -9.52
N LYS A 177 -21.92 -6.32 -9.21
CA LYS A 177 -21.92 -7.39 -8.19
C LYS A 177 -20.87 -8.47 -8.47
N LEU A 178 -20.44 -8.61 -9.73
CA LEU A 178 -19.39 -9.55 -10.12
C LEU A 178 -18.05 -9.26 -9.42
N PHE A 179 -17.78 -8.01 -9.01
CA PHE A 179 -16.57 -7.66 -8.25
C PHE A 179 -16.54 -8.29 -6.85
N PHE A 180 -17.68 -8.61 -6.25
CA PHE A 180 -17.69 -9.41 -5.01
C PHE A 180 -17.14 -10.81 -5.23
N LEU A 181 -17.33 -11.40 -6.42
CA LEU A 181 -16.69 -12.65 -6.78
C LEU A 181 -15.17 -12.50 -6.91
N SER A 182 -14.69 -11.40 -7.49
CA SER A 182 -13.25 -11.12 -7.56
C SER A 182 -12.62 -11.01 -6.17
N THR A 183 -13.35 -10.40 -5.20
CA THR A 183 -12.91 -10.34 -3.80
C THR A 183 -12.75 -11.75 -3.21
N ILE A 184 -13.72 -12.64 -3.45
CA ILE A 184 -13.65 -14.03 -2.99
C ILE A 184 -12.47 -14.77 -3.64
N CYS A 185 -12.27 -14.60 -4.96
CA CYS A 185 -11.14 -15.20 -5.66
C CYS A 185 -9.79 -14.68 -5.11
N TYR A 186 -9.71 -13.39 -4.77
CA TYR A 186 -8.52 -12.80 -4.17
C TYR A 186 -8.23 -13.39 -2.78
N LEU A 187 -9.28 -13.53 -1.94
CA LEU A 187 -9.19 -14.18 -0.63
C LEU A 187 -8.70 -15.63 -0.75
N LEU A 188 -9.24 -16.38 -1.71
CA LEU A 188 -8.83 -17.77 -1.96
C LEU A 188 -7.38 -17.85 -2.43
N ALA A 189 -6.96 -16.96 -3.33
CA ALA A 189 -5.58 -16.92 -3.82
C ALA A 189 -4.58 -16.61 -2.69
N LEU A 190 -4.90 -15.65 -1.81
CA LEU A 190 -4.09 -15.35 -0.63
C LEU A 190 -4.05 -16.53 0.35
N TYR A 191 -5.20 -17.18 0.59
CA TYR A 191 -5.26 -18.35 1.46
C TYR A 191 -4.39 -19.50 0.94
N LEU A 192 -4.46 -19.79 -0.36
CA LEU A 192 -3.61 -20.81 -0.98
C LEU A 192 -2.14 -20.46 -0.92
N SER A 193 -1.78 -19.17 -1.07
CA SER A 193 -0.40 -18.70 -0.92
C SER A 193 0.14 -18.94 0.49
N LEU A 194 -0.70 -18.79 1.53
CA LEU A 194 -0.30 -19.04 2.92
C LEU A 194 -0.08 -20.52 3.23
N ILE A 195 -0.76 -21.43 2.52
CA ILE A 195 -0.59 -22.89 2.70
C ILE A 195 0.74 -23.38 2.08
N HIS A 196 1.26 -22.68 1.07
CA HIS A 196 2.47 -23.08 0.35
C HIS A 196 3.77 -22.46 0.90
N ILE A 197 3.70 -21.66 1.97
CA ILE A 197 4.86 -21.08 2.67
C ILE A 197 5.16 -21.90 3.93
#